data_c573d33fee86ec38a4a450f2b9c0fe01
#
_entry.id   c573d33fee86ec38a4a450f2b9c0fe01
#
_cell.length_a   1.000
_cell.length_b   1.000
_cell.length_c   1.000
_cell.angle_alpha   90.00
_cell.angle_beta   90.00
_cell.angle_gamma   90.00
#
_symmetry.space_group_name_H-M   'P 1'
#
loop_
_entity.id
_entity.type
_entity.pdbx_description
1 polymer ?
#
loop_
_entity_poly.entity_id
_entity_poly.type
_entity_poly.pdbx_seq_one_letter_code
_entity_poly.pdbx_strand_id
1 'polypeptide(L)'
;RDVAPSRGLGDVYKRQDQNLWFTGGKLSLASSLEYIKQLGSGGDKRFMSVPVSLELSQPIFGVNNLKWNRRIEPVRYAEAKAAFITATEQVTMKTITYFFNLLLAKENLKTAHQNKVNADRLYEVAVAKRKMGQISENDLLQLKLNALQGKADVTEAESNLNAKMFQLRSFLGLSEDENLNPMLPNSAPDMKMEYNLVLSKALDRNSFAQNIRRRQLEADYEVATARGNLRSIDLFASVGYTGQDRDLTSAYKGLLDNQIVQVGVKVPILDWGKRRGKVRVAKSNREVVLSRIRQEQMDFNQDIFLLVANFNNQAQQLGIAQEADGIAEKRYKTSVETFMIGQISTLDLNDAQKSKDEARQKHISELYYYWYYFYQIRSLTLWDFERNCELEADFEDIVRD
;
A
#
# COMPACT_ATOMS: atom_id res chain seq x y z
N ARG A 1 14.34 -23.56 -6.68
CA ARG A 1 14.21 -24.82 -7.45
C ARG A 1 13.88 -24.45 -8.90
N ASP A 2 14.93 -24.08 -9.66
CA ASP A 2 14.79 -23.92 -11.11
C ASP A 2 15.10 -25.26 -11.75
N VAL A 3 14.05 -25.97 -12.13
CA VAL A 3 14.15 -27.12 -12.99
C VAL A 3 14.06 -26.60 -14.42
N ALA A 4 15.21 -26.50 -15.09
CA ALA A 4 15.22 -26.23 -16.53
C ALA A 4 14.51 -27.37 -17.28
N PRO A 5 13.62 -27.07 -18.25
CA PRO A 5 12.94 -28.11 -18.98
C PRO A 5 13.96 -28.87 -19.85
N SER A 6 14.08 -30.19 -19.64
CA SER A 6 14.91 -31.07 -20.44
C SER A 6 14.40 -31.10 -21.88
N ARG A 7 15.19 -30.58 -22.82
CA ARG A 7 15.00 -30.77 -24.24
C ARG A 7 15.71 -32.08 -24.65
N GLY A 8 14.90 -33.10 -24.88
CA GLY A 8 15.34 -34.35 -25.49
C GLY A 8 15.84 -35.42 -24.50
N LEU A 9 15.54 -36.66 -24.81
CA LEU A 9 15.89 -37.87 -24.07
C LEU A 9 17.41 -38.19 -24.01
N GLY A 10 18.29 -37.18 -24.00
CA GLY A 10 19.73 -37.37 -24.10
C GLY A 10 20.54 -37.05 -22.84
N ASP A 11 20.17 -35.97 -22.07
CA ASP A 11 21.05 -35.47 -21.05
C ASP A 11 20.31 -35.31 -19.70
N VAL A 12 20.78 -36.02 -18.68
CA VAL A 12 20.35 -35.78 -17.28
C VAL A 12 21.46 -35.03 -16.56
N TYR A 13 21.15 -33.81 -16.11
CA TYR A 13 22.07 -32.94 -15.40
C TYR A 13 21.48 -32.54 -14.04
N LYS A 14 22.23 -32.80 -12.96
CA LYS A 14 21.93 -32.32 -11.62
C LYS A 14 23.08 -31.48 -11.10
N ARG A 15 22.77 -30.31 -10.58
CA ARG A 15 23.76 -29.40 -10.04
C ARG A 15 23.27 -28.76 -8.74
N GLN A 16 24.15 -28.72 -7.75
CA GLN A 16 23.97 -27.97 -6.51
C GLN A 16 25.09 -26.95 -6.40
N ASP A 17 24.71 -25.70 -6.20
CA ASP A 17 25.63 -24.58 -6.10
C ASP A 17 25.68 -24.03 -4.68
N GLN A 18 26.87 -23.83 -4.15
CA GLN A 18 27.11 -23.19 -2.87
C GLN A 18 28.00 -21.96 -3.07
N ASN A 19 27.48 -20.80 -2.72
CA ASN A 19 28.26 -19.57 -2.75
C ASN A 19 29.13 -19.46 -1.51
N LEU A 20 30.40 -19.09 -1.72
CA LEU A 20 31.38 -18.88 -0.65
C LEU A 20 31.30 -17.44 -0.15
N TRP A 21 30.75 -17.24 1.06
CA TRP A 21 30.48 -15.91 1.61
C TRP A 21 31.70 -15.02 1.83
N PHE A 22 32.86 -15.63 2.11
CA PHE A 22 34.10 -14.93 2.42
C PHE A 22 34.89 -14.49 1.16
N THR A 23 34.83 -15.28 0.07
CA THR A 23 35.59 -14.97 -1.18
C THR A 23 34.70 -14.43 -2.28
N GLY A 24 33.38 -14.71 -2.24
CA GLY A 24 32.45 -14.44 -3.34
C GLY A 24 32.57 -15.45 -4.49
N GLY A 25 33.33 -16.55 -4.28
CA GLY A 25 33.40 -17.68 -5.21
C GLY A 25 32.18 -18.58 -5.10
N LYS A 26 32.12 -19.56 -6.00
CA LYS A 26 31.05 -20.54 -6.12
C LYS A 26 31.64 -21.94 -6.18
N LEU A 27 31.19 -22.79 -5.27
CA LEU A 27 31.47 -24.23 -5.29
C LEU A 27 30.24 -24.95 -5.83
N SER A 28 30.42 -25.77 -6.84
CA SER A 28 29.33 -26.51 -7.47
C SER A 28 29.59 -27.99 -7.41
N LEU A 29 28.57 -28.76 -7.03
CA LEU A 29 28.55 -30.21 -7.15
C LEU A 29 27.63 -30.55 -8.31
N ALA A 30 28.15 -31.23 -9.31
CA ALA A 30 27.40 -31.60 -10.50
C ALA A 30 27.46 -33.08 -10.79
N SER A 31 26.41 -33.61 -11.38
CA SER A 31 26.31 -34.96 -11.92
C SER A 31 25.64 -34.88 -13.28
N SER A 32 26.21 -35.53 -14.26
CA SER A 32 25.64 -35.58 -15.61
C SER A 32 25.74 -36.96 -16.23
N LEU A 33 24.77 -37.25 -17.09
CA LEU A 33 24.72 -38.43 -17.93
C LEU A 33 24.38 -37.97 -19.34
N GLU A 34 25.24 -38.30 -20.28
CA GLU A 34 25.07 -37.98 -21.69
C GLU A 34 24.94 -39.27 -22.51
N TYR A 35 24.00 -39.32 -23.42
CA TYR A 35 23.83 -40.41 -24.39
C TYR A 35 24.23 -39.94 -25.77
N ILE A 36 25.28 -40.56 -26.32
CA ILE A 36 25.80 -40.23 -27.64
C ILE A 36 25.49 -41.41 -28.60
N LYS A 37 24.78 -41.14 -29.68
CA LYS A 37 24.54 -42.09 -30.78
C LYS A 37 25.17 -41.55 -32.04
N GLN A 38 26.16 -42.25 -32.54
CA GLN A 38 26.76 -41.98 -33.86
C GLN A 38 25.88 -42.49 -34.98
N LEU A 39 25.43 -41.59 -35.86
CA LEU A 39 24.62 -41.94 -37.03
C LEU A 39 25.55 -42.13 -38.23
N GLY A 40 25.71 -43.37 -38.69
CA GLY A 40 26.54 -43.73 -39.88
C GLY A 40 26.79 -45.24 -39.98
N SER A 41 27.47 -45.67 -41.06
CA SER A 41 27.77 -47.06 -41.32
C SER A 41 28.66 -47.68 -40.23
N GLY A 42 28.05 -48.22 -39.19
CA GLY A 42 28.73 -48.76 -38.01
C GLY A 42 28.30 -48.13 -36.69
N GLY A 43 27.10 -47.49 -36.64
CA GLY A 43 26.57 -46.69 -35.55
C GLY A 43 26.88 -47.22 -34.13
N ASP A 44 27.73 -46.52 -33.42
CA ASP A 44 28.11 -46.84 -32.04
C ASP A 44 27.25 -46.03 -31.04
N LYS A 45 26.83 -46.69 -29.94
CA LYS A 45 26.11 -46.09 -28.85
C LYS A 45 27.05 -46.00 -27.66
N ARG A 46 27.12 -44.83 -27.04
CA ARG A 46 27.95 -44.61 -25.87
C ARG A 46 27.21 -43.82 -24.82
N PHE A 47 27.33 -44.25 -23.59
CA PHE A 47 26.94 -43.50 -22.42
C PHE A 47 28.18 -42.86 -21.80
N MET A 48 28.13 -41.55 -21.58
CA MET A 48 29.18 -40.81 -20.89
C MET A 48 28.59 -40.31 -19.57
N SER A 49 29.15 -40.78 -18.48
CA SER A 49 28.69 -40.41 -17.13
C SER A 49 29.73 -39.57 -16.44
N VAL A 50 29.30 -38.52 -15.76
CA VAL A 50 30.06 -37.78 -14.75
C VAL A 50 29.27 -37.88 -13.45
N PRO A 51 29.45 -38.97 -12.69
CA PRO A 51 28.62 -39.22 -11.52
C PRO A 51 28.76 -38.14 -10.46
N VAL A 52 29.99 -37.63 -10.27
CA VAL A 52 30.29 -36.54 -9.34
C VAL A 52 31.39 -35.68 -9.93
N SER A 53 31.17 -34.40 -10.05
CA SER A 53 32.17 -33.37 -10.28
C SER A 53 32.05 -32.26 -9.26
N LEU A 54 33.19 -31.83 -8.72
CA LEU A 54 33.29 -30.67 -7.85
C LEU A 54 33.96 -29.55 -8.65
N GLU A 55 33.26 -28.44 -8.79
CA GLU A 55 33.71 -27.28 -9.56
C GLU A 55 33.85 -26.07 -8.63
N LEU A 56 35.00 -25.42 -8.63
CA LEU A 56 35.22 -24.13 -7.98
C LEU A 56 35.35 -23.03 -9.03
N SER A 57 34.56 -22.00 -8.91
CA SER A 57 34.70 -20.77 -9.70
C SER A 57 34.92 -19.60 -8.76
N GLN A 58 36.12 -18.98 -8.87
CA GLN A 58 36.54 -17.92 -7.97
C GLN A 58 36.95 -16.68 -8.75
N PRO A 59 36.12 -15.61 -8.76
CA PRO A 59 36.52 -14.31 -9.27
C PRO A 59 37.53 -13.66 -8.29
N ILE A 60 38.72 -13.31 -8.79
CA ILE A 60 39.77 -12.74 -7.94
C ILE A 60 39.51 -11.27 -7.61
N PHE A 61 39.04 -10.50 -8.57
CA PHE A 61 38.74 -9.08 -8.42
C PHE A 61 37.24 -8.77 -8.58
N GLY A 62 36.42 -9.80 -8.62
CA GLY A 62 34.97 -9.68 -8.73
C GLY A 62 34.34 -9.13 -7.47
N VAL A 63 33.10 -8.64 -7.60
CA VAL A 63 32.30 -8.22 -6.44
C VAL A 63 31.74 -9.44 -5.72
N ASN A 64 31.90 -9.44 -4.39
CA ASN A 64 31.21 -10.43 -3.56
C ASN A 64 29.74 -10.08 -3.41
N ASN A 65 28.89 -10.76 -4.18
CA ASN A 65 27.45 -10.53 -4.20
C ASN A 65 26.79 -10.81 -2.83
N LEU A 66 27.27 -11.84 -2.11
CA LEU A 66 26.72 -12.17 -0.79
C LEU A 66 26.96 -11.06 0.24
N LYS A 67 28.13 -10.39 0.17
CA LYS A 67 28.44 -9.26 1.04
C LYS A 67 27.48 -8.08 0.77
N TRP A 68 27.11 -7.85 -0.49
CA TRP A 68 26.14 -6.82 -0.85
C TRP A 68 24.71 -7.22 -0.49
N ASN A 69 24.32 -8.46 -0.76
CA ASN A 69 23.03 -8.99 -0.37
C ASN A 69 22.82 -8.90 1.15
N ARG A 70 23.85 -9.23 1.95
CA ARG A 70 23.80 -9.06 3.40
C ARG A 70 23.54 -7.62 3.87
N ARG A 71 23.84 -6.63 3.03
CA ARG A 71 23.56 -5.21 3.29
C ARG A 71 22.20 -4.77 2.78
N ILE A 72 21.77 -5.31 1.63
CA ILE A 72 20.55 -4.90 0.93
C ILE A 72 19.32 -5.62 1.49
N GLU A 73 19.40 -6.95 1.72
CA GLU A 73 18.24 -7.74 2.13
C GLU A 73 17.62 -7.33 3.48
N PRO A 74 18.39 -6.96 4.52
CA PRO A 74 17.79 -6.43 5.75
C PRO A 74 16.99 -5.14 5.53
N VAL A 75 17.46 -4.26 4.63
CA VAL A 75 16.75 -3.01 4.29
C VAL A 75 15.50 -3.33 3.49
N ARG A 76 15.56 -4.28 2.54
CA ARG A 76 14.40 -4.75 1.78
C ARG A 76 13.34 -5.38 2.69
N TYR A 77 13.78 -6.15 3.68
CA TYR A 77 12.87 -6.74 4.67
C TYR A 77 12.20 -5.65 5.54
N ALA A 78 12.98 -4.66 6.00
CA ALA A 78 12.43 -3.52 6.75
C ALA A 78 11.44 -2.70 5.90
N GLU A 79 11.74 -2.49 4.60
CA GLU A 79 10.85 -1.84 3.65
C GLU A 79 9.53 -2.63 3.50
N ALA A 80 9.60 -3.95 3.35
CA ALA A 80 8.43 -4.81 3.21
C ALA A 80 7.56 -4.80 4.48
N LYS A 81 8.17 -4.85 5.67
CA LYS A 81 7.44 -4.70 6.94
C LYS A 81 6.70 -3.36 7.04
N ALA A 82 7.40 -2.27 6.75
CA ALA A 82 6.79 -0.95 6.75
C ALA A 82 5.66 -0.82 5.71
N ALA A 83 5.84 -1.39 4.52
CA ALA A 83 4.82 -1.41 3.48
C ALA A 83 3.58 -2.20 3.90
N PHE A 84 3.74 -3.32 4.62
CA PHE A 84 2.62 -4.10 5.16
C PHE A 84 1.80 -3.27 6.17
N ILE A 85 2.47 -2.63 7.14
CA ILE A 85 1.77 -1.78 8.13
C ILE A 85 1.06 -0.61 7.41
N THR A 86 1.73 0.03 6.43
CA THR A 86 1.11 1.09 5.61
C THR A 86 -0.14 0.59 4.88
N ALA A 87 -0.10 -0.62 4.31
CA ALA A 87 -1.25 -1.22 3.63
C ALA A 87 -2.40 -1.49 4.61
N THR A 88 -2.10 -1.97 5.81
CA THR A 88 -3.11 -2.15 6.88
C THR A 88 -3.76 -0.83 7.27
N GLU A 89 -2.98 0.23 7.45
CA GLU A 89 -3.51 1.57 7.73
C GLU A 89 -4.35 2.12 6.57
N GLN A 90 -4.02 1.80 5.32
CA GLN A 90 -4.86 2.16 4.17
C GLN A 90 -6.22 1.45 4.19
N VAL A 91 -6.28 0.19 4.63
CA VAL A 91 -7.55 -0.53 4.86
C VAL A 91 -8.34 0.17 5.95
N THR A 92 -7.69 0.55 7.06
CA THR A 92 -8.30 1.33 8.14
C THR A 92 -8.90 2.65 7.65
N MET A 93 -8.17 3.41 6.82
CA MET A 93 -8.68 4.66 6.22
C MET A 93 -9.91 4.44 5.32
N LYS A 94 -9.92 3.36 4.53
CA LYS A 94 -11.09 2.98 3.74
C LYS A 94 -12.28 2.61 4.62
N THR A 95 -12.05 1.86 5.68
CA THR A 95 -13.09 1.51 6.67
C THR A 95 -13.71 2.76 7.29
N ILE A 96 -12.87 3.72 7.70
CA ILE A 96 -13.31 5.01 8.24
C ILE A 96 -14.16 5.77 7.21
N THR A 97 -13.75 5.79 5.96
CA THR A 97 -14.51 6.44 4.88
C THR A 97 -15.89 5.81 4.71
N TYR A 98 -15.99 4.49 4.67
CA TYR A 98 -17.29 3.81 4.57
C TYR A 98 -18.12 3.98 5.83
N PHE A 99 -17.52 3.96 7.01
CA PHE A 99 -18.19 4.20 8.29
C PHE A 99 -18.83 5.60 8.34
N PHE A 100 -18.06 6.65 8.02
CA PHE A 100 -18.60 8.02 8.02
C PHE A 100 -19.63 8.27 6.93
N ASN A 101 -19.49 7.64 5.77
CA ASN A 101 -20.52 7.69 4.73
C ASN A 101 -21.84 7.07 5.21
N LEU A 102 -21.80 5.95 5.91
CA LEU A 102 -22.97 5.33 6.51
C LEU A 102 -23.53 6.18 7.64
N LEU A 103 -22.68 6.73 8.50
CA LEU A 103 -23.08 7.63 9.58
C LEU A 103 -23.81 8.87 9.05
N LEU A 104 -23.25 9.51 8.01
CA LEU A 104 -23.87 10.67 7.36
C LEU A 104 -25.21 10.31 6.74
N ALA A 105 -25.30 9.18 6.04
CA ALA A 105 -26.57 8.71 5.47
C ALA A 105 -27.63 8.44 6.54
N LYS A 106 -27.24 7.88 7.70
CA LYS A 106 -28.14 7.67 8.84
C LYS A 106 -28.63 8.99 9.45
N GLU A 107 -27.73 9.95 9.68
CA GLU A 107 -28.12 11.27 10.20
C GLU A 107 -28.98 12.04 9.19
N ASN A 108 -28.71 11.93 7.90
CA ASN A 108 -29.56 12.52 6.85
C ASN A 108 -30.97 11.91 6.85
N LEU A 109 -31.11 10.59 6.99
CA LEU A 109 -32.42 9.96 7.09
C LEU A 109 -33.18 10.44 8.34
N LYS A 110 -32.51 10.51 9.48
CA LYS A 110 -33.10 11.04 10.72
C LYS A 110 -33.57 12.49 10.56
N THR A 111 -32.77 13.33 9.92
CA THR A 111 -33.11 14.72 9.60
C THR A 111 -34.28 14.80 8.64
N ALA A 112 -34.32 13.98 7.57
CA ALA A 112 -35.42 13.93 6.61
C ALA A 112 -36.74 13.52 7.28
N HIS A 113 -36.73 12.53 8.17
CA HIS A 113 -37.90 12.16 8.95
C HIS A 113 -38.38 13.31 9.84
N GLN A 114 -37.48 14.00 10.54
CA GLN A 114 -37.83 15.14 11.39
C GLN A 114 -38.40 16.29 10.57
N ASN A 115 -37.76 16.60 9.43
CA ASN A 115 -38.24 17.67 8.53
C ASN A 115 -39.62 17.34 7.93
N LYS A 116 -39.83 16.06 7.52
CA LYS A 116 -41.15 15.62 7.06
C LYS A 116 -42.23 15.82 8.13
N VAL A 117 -42.01 15.37 9.37
CA VAL A 117 -42.99 15.54 10.46
C VAL A 117 -43.27 17.03 10.73
N ASN A 118 -42.23 17.87 10.73
CA ASN A 118 -42.38 19.32 10.90
C ASN A 118 -43.15 19.96 9.73
N ALA A 119 -42.84 19.59 8.49
CA ALA A 119 -43.50 20.11 7.29
C ALA A 119 -44.99 19.70 7.25
N ASP A 120 -45.32 18.46 7.58
CA ASP A 120 -46.71 17.99 7.66
C ASP A 120 -47.48 18.81 8.74
N ARG A 121 -46.92 19.02 9.93
CA ARG A 121 -47.50 19.84 11.00
C ARG A 121 -47.70 21.30 10.58
N LEU A 122 -46.67 21.90 9.96
CA LEU A 122 -46.74 23.28 9.46
C LEU A 122 -47.81 23.45 8.40
N TYR A 123 -47.97 22.48 7.50
CA TYR A 123 -49.05 22.49 6.50
C TYR A 123 -50.44 22.40 7.15
N GLU A 124 -50.64 21.54 8.15
CA GLU A 124 -51.92 21.47 8.90
C GLU A 124 -52.26 22.82 9.57
N VAL A 125 -51.27 23.45 10.24
CA VAL A 125 -51.44 24.78 10.83
C VAL A 125 -51.77 25.84 9.75
N ALA A 126 -51.09 25.77 8.60
CA ALA A 126 -51.34 26.67 7.48
C ALA A 126 -52.78 26.55 6.93
N VAL A 127 -53.31 25.33 6.81
CA VAL A 127 -54.71 25.10 6.41
C VAL A 127 -55.68 25.78 7.36
N ALA A 128 -55.44 25.68 8.68
CA ALA A 128 -56.26 26.36 9.69
C ALA A 128 -56.16 27.89 9.60
N LYS A 129 -54.94 28.44 9.50
CA LYS A 129 -54.68 29.88 9.36
C LYS A 129 -55.28 30.47 8.07
N ARG A 130 -55.29 29.70 6.94
CA ARG A 130 -55.89 30.13 5.69
C ARG A 130 -57.40 30.26 5.83
N LYS A 131 -58.06 29.30 6.49
CA LYS A 131 -59.48 29.39 6.80
C LYS A 131 -59.88 30.63 7.60
N MET A 132 -58.93 31.11 8.46
CA MET A 132 -59.07 32.31 9.25
C MET A 132 -58.64 33.60 8.50
N GLY A 133 -58.18 33.49 7.26
CA GLY A 133 -57.69 34.64 6.46
C GLY A 133 -56.34 35.20 6.89
N GLN A 134 -55.59 34.46 7.70
CA GLN A 134 -54.31 34.94 8.29
C GLN A 134 -53.08 34.71 7.42
N ILE A 135 -53.15 33.88 6.39
CA ILE A 135 -52.06 33.63 5.44
C ILE A 135 -52.57 33.66 3.99
N SER A 136 -51.66 33.93 3.06
CA SER A 136 -51.96 33.91 1.63
C SER A 136 -52.13 32.49 1.09
N GLU A 137 -52.78 32.38 -0.08
CA GLU A 137 -52.84 31.09 -0.78
C GLU A 137 -51.49 30.60 -1.25
N ASN A 138 -50.60 31.52 -1.65
CA ASN A 138 -49.24 31.21 -2.04
C ASN A 138 -48.46 30.57 -0.88
N ASP A 139 -48.55 31.07 0.34
CA ASP A 139 -47.94 30.49 1.53
C ASP A 139 -48.44 29.09 1.83
N LEU A 140 -49.74 28.87 1.68
CA LEU A 140 -50.35 27.55 1.85
C LEU A 140 -49.80 26.54 0.80
N LEU A 141 -49.73 26.96 -0.47
CA LEU A 141 -49.22 26.13 -1.56
C LEU A 141 -47.72 25.83 -1.36
N GLN A 142 -46.95 26.80 -0.88
CA GLN A 142 -45.55 26.62 -0.55
C GLN A 142 -45.34 25.58 0.57
N LEU A 143 -46.15 25.66 1.65
CA LEU A 143 -46.04 24.68 2.75
C LEU A 143 -46.55 23.28 2.33
N LYS A 144 -47.54 23.21 1.42
CA LYS A 144 -47.96 21.95 0.80
C LYS A 144 -46.84 21.32 -0.04
N LEU A 145 -46.12 22.15 -0.82
CA LEU A 145 -44.97 21.70 -1.62
C LEU A 145 -43.83 21.18 -0.70
N ASN A 146 -43.54 21.89 0.40
CA ASN A 146 -42.56 21.47 1.38
C ASN A 146 -42.93 20.12 2.03
N ALA A 147 -44.20 19.88 2.35
CA ALA A 147 -44.66 18.60 2.88
C ALA A 147 -44.51 17.45 1.87
N LEU A 148 -44.75 17.70 0.57
CA LEU A 148 -44.52 16.73 -0.49
C LEU A 148 -43.05 16.45 -0.70
N GLN A 149 -42.21 17.51 -0.69
CA GLN A 149 -40.77 17.38 -0.79
C GLN A 149 -40.21 16.57 0.38
N GLY A 150 -40.64 16.83 1.62
CA GLY A 150 -40.21 16.06 2.79
C GLY A 150 -40.51 14.56 2.70
N LYS A 151 -41.60 14.16 2.00
CA LYS A 151 -41.88 12.75 1.71
C LYS A 151 -40.88 12.16 0.70
N ALA A 152 -40.56 12.91 -0.34
CA ALA A 152 -39.58 12.49 -1.35
C ALA A 152 -38.17 12.35 -0.72
N ASP A 153 -37.78 13.32 0.10
CA ASP A 153 -36.47 13.35 0.79
C ASP A 153 -36.28 12.13 1.71
N VAL A 154 -37.32 11.69 2.40
CA VAL A 154 -37.29 10.46 3.23
C VAL A 154 -37.00 9.24 2.36
N THR A 155 -37.74 9.08 1.23
CA THR A 155 -37.55 7.92 0.33
C THR A 155 -36.13 7.90 -0.26
N GLU A 156 -35.61 9.06 -0.65
CA GLU A 156 -34.24 9.19 -1.16
C GLU A 156 -33.20 8.86 -0.07
N ALA A 157 -33.38 9.37 1.14
CA ALA A 157 -32.50 9.12 2.26
C ALA A 157 -32.49 7.64 2.69
N GLU A 158 -33.65 6.95 2.66
CA GLU A 158 -33.77 5.51 2.90
C GLU A 158 -32.97 4.70 1.86
N SER A 159 -33.12 5.04 0.58
CA SER A 159 -32.39 4.40 -0.51
C SER A 159 -30.88 4.61 -0.36
N ASN A 160 -30.43 5.82 -0.04
CA ASN A 160 -29.05 6.15 0.18
C ASN A 160 -28.48 5.41 1.40
N LEU A 161 -29.21 5.34 2.52
CA LEU A 161 -28.78 4.57 3.70
C LEU A 161 -28.56 3.09 3.36
N ASN A 162 -29.51 2.47 2.65
CA ASN A 162 -29.38 1.09 2.22
C ASN A 162 -28.16 0.86 1.33
N ALA A 163 -27.90 1.77 0.39
CA ALA A 163 -26.71 1.70 -0.47
C ALA A 163 -25.40 1.81 0.33
N LYS A 164 -25.31 2.74 1.31
CA LYS A 164 -24.11 2.89 2.15
C LYS A 164 -23.94 1.72 3.11
N MET A 165 -25.03 1.17 3.62
CA MET A 165 -25.03 -0.05 4.44
C MET A 165 -24.48 -1.24 3.65
N PHE A 166 -24.96 -1.45 2.43
CA PHE A 166 -24.47 -2.50 1.55
C PHE A 166 -22.97 -2.34 1.24
N GLN A 167 -22.52 -1.10 0.95
CA GLN A 167 -21.10 -0.82 0.68
C GLN A 167 -20.20 -1.20 1.86
N LEU A 168 -20.57 -0.82 3.09
CA LEU A 168 -19.78 -1.14 4.28
C LEU A 168 -19.80 -2.64 4.58
N ARG A 169 -20.96 -3.30 4.52
CA ARG A 169 -21.08 -4.75 4.72
C ARG A 169 -20.23 -5.54 3.73
N SER A 170 -20.35 -5.21 2.44
CA SER A 170 -19.57 -5.85 1.38
C SER A 170 -18.06 -5.68 1.59
N PHE A 171 -17.64 -4.50 2.03
CA PHE A 171 -16.24 -4.23 2.32
C PHE A 171 -15.72 -5.01 3.54
N LEU A 172 -16.54 -5.20 4.57
CA LEU A 172 -16.18 -5.95 5.78
C LEU A 172 -16.38 -7.47 5.63
N GLY A 173 -16.96 -7.93 4.52
CA GLY A 173 -17.28 -9.34 4.31
C GLY A 173 -18.41 -9.85 5.21
N LEU A 174 -19.30 -8.95 5.66
CA LEU A 174 -20.43 -9.30 6.54
C LEU A 174 -21.65 -9.76 5.72
N SER A 175 -22.52 -10.56 6.36
CA SER A 175 -23.74 -11.04 5.75
C SER A 175 -24.77 -9.91 5.54
N GLU A 176 -25.72 -10.10 4.63
CA GLU A 176 -26.78 -9.11 4.34
C GLU A 176 -27.72 -8.89 5.53
N ASP A 177 -27.87 -9.85 6.41
CA ASP A 177 -28.75 -9.80 7.58
C ASP A 177 -28.18 -8.99 8.77
N GLU A 178 -26.86 -8.70 8.76
CA GLU A 178 -26.23 -7.95 9.85
C GLU A 178 -26.56 -6.46 9.77
N ASN A 179 -27.19 -5.93 10.79
CA ASN A 179 -27.56 -4.51 10.85
C ASN A 179 -26.50 -3.70 11.59
N LEU A 180 -25.76 -2.89 10.86
CA LEU A 180 -24.72 -2.02 11.40
C LEU A 180 -25.34 -0.71 11.89
N ASN A 181 -25.08 -0.35 13.14
CA ASN A 181 -25.56 0.88 13.74
C ASN A 181 -24.40 1.82 14.07
N PRO A 182 -23.93 2.66 13.15
CA PRO A 182 -22.85 3.57 13.43
C PRO A 182 -23.27 4.61 14.47
N MET A 183 -22.35 4.90 15.41
CA MET A 183 -22.53 5.95 16.42
C MET A 183 -21.52 7.06 16.16
N LEU A 184 -21.98 8.31 16.34
CA LEU A 184 -21.09 9.46 16.23
C LEU A 184 -20.05 9.39 17.35
N PRO A 185 -18.75 9.50 17.06
CA PRO A 185 -17.72 9.63 18.09
C PRO A 185 -17.99 10.86 18.97
N ASN A 186 -17.89 10.69 20.29
CA ASN A 186 -18.30 11.74 21.23
C ASN A 186 -17.40 12.98 21.18
N SER A 187 -16.13 12.84 20.84
CA SER A 187 -15.20 13.96 20.68
C SER A 187 -14.00 13.54 19.82
N ALA A 188 -13.47 14.48 19.07
CA ALA A 188 -12.13 14.37 18.52
C ALA A 188 -11.12 14.85 19.59
N PRO A 189 -9.97 14.19 19.76
CA PRO A 189 -8.92 14.68 20.65
C PRO A 189 -8.47 16.08 20.23
N ASP A 190 -8.33 17.01 21.18
CA ASP A 190 -7.69 18.31 20.91
C ASP A 190 -6.19 18.10 20.80
N MET A 191 -5.72 17.86 19.59
CA MET A 191 -4.33 17.51 19.31
C MET A 191 -3.76 18.45 18.26
N LYS A 192 -2.56 18.97 18.54
CA LYS A 192 -1.78 19.75 17.59
C LYS A 192 -0.55 18.97 17.15
N MET A 193 -0.40 18.79 15.85
CA MET A 193 0.75 18.10 15.26
C MET A 193 1.89 19.08 14.99
N GLU A 194 3.12 18.70 15.37
CA GLU A 194 4.32 19.46 15.04
C GLU A 194 5.02 18.85 13.83
N TYR A 195 5.32 19.71 12.84
CA TYR A 195 5.95 19.28 11.60
C TYR A 195 7.26 18.50 11.82
N ASN A 196 8.16 19.03 12.66
CA ASN A 196 9.46 18.38 12.87
C ASN A 196 9.33 16.99 13.52
N LEU A 197 8.37 16.84 14.44
CA LEU A 197 8.10 15.54 15.08
C LEU A 197 7.55 14.54 14.06
N VAL A 198 6.54 14.93 13.28
CA VAL A 198 5.93 14.09 12.25
C VAL A 198 6.97 13.70 11.18
N LEU A 199 7.76 14.67 10.70
CA LEU A 199 8.82 14.42 9.73
C LEU A 199 9.87 13.43 10.25
N SER A 200 10.33 13.62 11.49
CA SER A 200 11.33 12.71 12.08
C SER A 200 10.83 11.28 12.19
N LYS A 201 9.57 11.09 12.62
CA LYS A 201 8.95 9.76 12.71
C LYS A 201 8.76 9.13 11.32
N ALA A 202 8.33 9.91 10.34
CA ALA A 202 8.16 9.45 8.97
C ALA A 202 9.49 9.02 8.32
N LEU A 203 10.57 9.78 8.50
CA LEU A 203 11.89 9.45 7.94
C LEU A 203 12.58 8.28 8.62
N ASP A 204 12.23 7.95 9.86
CA ASP A 204 12.82 6.83 10.59
C ASP A 204 12.31 5.48 10.09
N ARG A 205 11.02 5.31 9.88
CA ARG A 205 10.38 4.00 9.75
C ARG A 205 9.52 3.78 8.51
N ASN A 206 9.15 4.82 7.80
CA ASN A 206 8.30 4.69 6.63
C ASN A 206 8.95 3.82 5.55
N SER A 207 8.13 3.09 4.81
CA SER A 207 8.55 2.32 3.64
C SER A 207 9.31 3.17 2.62
N PHE A 208 8.95 4.45 2.45
CA PHE A 208 9.65 5.41 1.61
C PHE A 208 11.12 5.62 2.03
N ALA A 209 11.38 5.82 3.32
CA ALA A 209 12.75 6.00 3.83
C ALA A 209 13.61 4.74 3.59
N GLN A 210 13.04 3.55 3.83
CA GLN A 210 13.73 2.28 3.57
C GLN A 210 13.93 2.04 2.06
N ASN A 211 12.97 2.41 1.23
CA ASN A 211 13.08 2.36 -0.23
C ASN A 211 14.24 3.22 -0.74
N ILE A 212 14.36 4.46 -0.27
CA ILE A 212 15.48 5.34 -0.60
C ILE A 212 16.81 4.68 -0.24
N ARG A 213 16.92 4.16 0.98
CA ARG A 213 18.15 3.50 1.46
C ARG A 213 18.50 2.27 0.62
N ARG A 214 17.51 1.45 0.26
CA ARG A 214 17.68 0.30 -0.62
C ARG A 214 18.18 0.73 -2.00
N ARG A 215 17.53 1.70 -2.65
CA ARG A 215 17.91 2.19 -3.99
C ARG A 215 19.32 2.79 -4.00
N GLN A 216 19.75 3.47 -2.94
CA GLN A 216 21.12 3.94 -2.80
C GLN A 216 22.12 2.77 -2.76
N LEU A 217 21.85 1.75 -1.93
CA LEU A 217 22.69 0.57 -1.82
C LEU A 217 22.73 -0.23 -3.13
N GLU A 218 21.62 -0.37 -3.83
CA GLU A 218 21.56 -1.05 -5.13
C GLU A 218 22.34 -0.28 -6.21
N ALA A 219 22.25 1.04 -6.26
CA ALA A 219 23.02 1.87 -7.18
C ALA A 219 24.53 1.80 -6.88
N ASP A 220 24.93 1.78 -5.61
CA ASP A 220 26.31 1.59 -5.21
C ASP A 220 26.81 0.17 -5.55
N TYR A 221 25.96 -0.85 -5.40
CA TYR A 221 26.26 -2.21 -5.79
C TYR A 221 26.47 -2.34 -7.30
N GLU A 222 25.65 -1.70 -8.14
CA GLU A 222 25.85 -1.68 -9.59
C GLU A 222 27.20 -1.07 -9.99
N VAL A 223 27.59 0.04 -9.36
CA VAL A 223 28.89 0.66 -9.60
C VAL A 223 30.04 -0.25 -9.14
N ALA A 224 29.90 -0.88 -7.96
CA ALA A 224 30.89 -1.83 -7.45
C ALA A 224 31.02 -3.03 -8.42
N THR A 225 29.91 -3.57 -8.91
CA THR A 225 29.86 -4.69 -9.86
C THR A 225 30.56 -4.32 -11.19
N ALA A 226 30.24 -3.14 -11.73
CA ALA A 226 30.89 -2.67 -12.95
C ALA A 226 32.39 -2.47 -12.78
N ARG A 227 32.85 -1.97 -11.61
CA ARG A 227 34.28 -1.82 -11.26
C ARG A 227 34.96 -3.17 -11.04
N GLY A 228 34.30 -4.10 -10.35
CA GLY A 228 34.82 -5.47 -10.17
C GLY A 228 35.03 -6.17 -11.52
N ASN A 229 34.03 -6.07 -12.38
CA ASN A 229 34.09 -6.67 -13.72
C ASN A 229 35.12 -6.00 -14.65
N LEU A 230 35.61 -4.80 -14.35
CA LEU A 230 36.65 -4.13 -15.12
C LEU A 230 37.98 -4.93 -15.07
N ARG A 231 38.27 -5.54 -13.92
CA ARG A 231 39.54 -6.26 -13.64
C ARG A 231 39.30 -7.74 -13.32
N SER A 232 38.12 -8.31 -13.60
CA SER A 232 37.82 -9.69 -13.22
C SER A 232 38.75 -10.68 -13.90
N ILE A 233 39.39 -11.47 -13.08
CA ILE A 233 40.14 -12.67 -13.44
C ILE A 233 39.39 -13.81 -12.78
N ASP A 234 38.92 -14.77 -13.53
CA ASP A 234 38.19 -15.91 -12.99
C ASP A 234 39.11 -17.12 -12.92
N LEU A 235 39.37 -17.57 -11.71
CA LEU A 235 40.04 -18.86 -11.45
C LEU A 235 38.96 -19.93 -11.40
N PHE A 236 39.15 -21.01 -12.15
CA PHE A 236 38.33 -22.18 -12.05
C PHE A 236 39.15 -23.42 -11.78
N ALA A 237 38.59 -24.29 -10.97
CA ALA A 237 39.13 -25.63 -10.74
C ALA A 237 37.98 -26.62 -10.75
N SER A 238 38.20 -27.75 -11.37
CA SER A 238 37.24 -28.85 -11.32
C SER A 238 37.96 -30.18 -11.10
N VAL A 239 37.34 -31.04 -10.31
CA VAL A 239 37.74 -32.40 -10.10
C VAL A 239 36.50 -33.30 -10.19
N GLY A 240 36.60 -34.36 -10.97
CA GLY A 240 35.46 -35.27 -11.16
C GLY A 240 35.91 -36.63 -11.68
N TYR A 241 34.97 -37.55 -11.58
CA TYR A 241 35.10 -38.91 -12.14
C TYR A 241 34.27 -39.00 -13.39
N THR A 242 34.83 -39.58 -14.45
CA THR A 242 34.10 -39.83 -15.67
C THR A 242 34.10 -41.33 -15.99
N GLY A 243 32.99 -41.84 -16.50
CA GLY A 243 32.86 -43.16 -17.01
C GLY A 243 32.31 -43.14 -18.45
N GLN A 244 32.82 -44.01 -19.31
CA GLN A 244 32.29 -44.15 -20.67
C GLN A 244 32.17 -45.61 -20.98
N ASP A 245 30.96 -46.06 -21.38
CA ASP A 245 30.68 -47.43 -21.80
C ASP A 245 29.53 -47.48 -22.81
N ARG A 246 29.32 -48.60 -23.45
CA ARG A 246 28.20 -48.91 -24.33
C ARG A 246 26.92 -49.23 -23.53
N ASP A 247 27.08 -49.64 -22.28
CA ASP A 247 26.01 -49.95 -21.35
C ASP A 247 25.97 -48.90 -20.20
N LEU A 248 24.75 -48.47 -19.84
CA LEU A 248 24.51 -47.46 -18.83
C LEU A 248 25.10 -47.86 -17.45
N THR A 249 24.90 -49.12 -17.07
CA THR A 249 25.35 -49.64 -15.77
C THR A 249 26.86 -49.68 -15.67
N SER A 250 27.53 -50.06 -16.77
CA SER A 250 28.99 -50.11 -16.84
C SER A 250 29.63 -48.76 -16.89
N ALA A 251 28.99 -47.75 -17.51
CA ALA A 251 29.45 -46.37 -17.50
C ALA A 251 29.48 -45.74 -16.08
N TYR A 252 28.72 -46.29 -15.12
CA TYR A 252 28.78 -45.89 -13.70
C TYR A 252 29.69 -46.75 -12.82
N LYS A 253 30.09 -47.94 -13.25
CA LYS A 253 30.90 -48.88 -12.46
C LYS A 253 32.42 -48.73 -12.68
N GLY A 254 32.83 -48.29 -13.85
CA GLY A 254 34.25 -48.12 -14.23
C GLY A 254 34.84 -46.75 -13.87
N LEU A 255 34.46 -46.16 -12.74
CA LEU A 255 34.76 -44.78 -12.40
C LEU A 255 36.17 -44.52 -11.90
N LEU A 256 36.87 -45.53 -11.42
CA LEU A 256 38.17 -45.39 -10.77
C LEU A 256 39.32 -45.10 -11.73
N ASP A 257 39.12 -45.36 -13.03
CA ASP A 257 40.17 -45.27 -14.01
C ASP A 257 40.29 -43.90 -14.72
N ASN A 258 39.27 -43.08 -14.60
CA ASN A 258 39.22 -41.79 -15.32
C ASN A 258 38.91 -40.62 -14.34
N GLN A 259 39.96 -40.01 -13.79
CA GLN A 259 39.87 -38.77 -13.04
C GLN A 259 40.22 -37.60 -13.95
N ILE A 260 39.34 -36.57 -13.93
CA ILE A 260 39.64 -35.30 -14.60
C ILE A 260 39.89 -34.23 -13.56
N VAL A 261 41.10 -33.64 -13.59
CA VAL A 261 41.44 -32.46 -12.82
C VAL A 261 41.72 -31.33 -13.79
N GLN A 262 40.98 -30.26 -13.70
CA GLN A 262 41.15 -29.07 -14.54
C GLN A 262 41.41 -27.87 -13.62
N VAL A 263 42.42 -27.08 -13.93
CA VAL A 263 42.68 -25.78 -13.33
C VAL A 263 42.94 -24.80 -14.44
N GLY A 264 42.24 -23.67 -14.42
CA GLY A 264 42.42 -22.68 -15.45
C GLY A 264 42.14 -21.27 -14.96
N VAL A 265 42.58 -20.31 -15.74
CA VAL A 265 42.42 -18.89 -15.48
C VAL A 265 41.82 -18.25 -16.73
N LYS A 266 40.69 -17.55 -16.55
CA LYS A 266 40.06 -16.80 -17.62
C LYS A 266 40.37 -15.33 -17.46
N VAL A 267 41.21 -14.80 -18.37
CA VAL A 267 41.58 -13.38 -18.39
C VAL A 267 41.05 -12.72 -19.66
N PRO A 268 40.30 -11.66 -19.53
CA PRO A 268 39.88 -10.88 -20.71
C PRO A 268 41.05 -10.03 -21.21
N ILE A 269 41.53 -10.30 -22.41
CA ILE A 269 42.72 -9.66 -22.97
C ILE A 269 42.38 -8.31 -23.61
N LEU A 270 41.31 -8.25 -24.41
CA LEU A 270 40.92 -7.06 -25.15
C LEU A 270 39.40 -6.92 -25.18
N ASP A 271 38.87 -5.75 -24.78
CA ASP A 271 37.44 -5.49 -24.75
C ASP A 271 37.03 -4.16 -25.45
N TRP A 272 37.98 -3.53 -26.15
CA TRP A 272 37.76 -2.27 -26.88
C TRP A 272 37.14 -1.16 -26.04
N GLY A 273 37.40 -1.15 -24.74
CA GLY A 273 36.91 -0.14 -23.79
C GLY A 273 35.48 -0.39 -23.31
N LYS A 274 34.83 -1.51 -23.69
CA LYS A 274 33.46 -1.86 -23.30
C LYS A 274 33.27 -1.87 -21.77
N ARG A 275 34.21 -2.40 -21.01
CA ARG A 275 34.14 -2.47 -19.55
C ARG A 275 34.29 -1.09 -18.90
N ARG A 276 35.20 -0.24 -19.44
CA ARG A 276 35.30 1.17 -18.98
C ARG A 276 34.02 1.94 -19.28
N GLY A 277 33.40 1.68 -20.44
CA GLY A 277 32.09 2.21 -20.80
C GLY A 277 31.02 1.83 -19.79
N LYS A 278 30.94 0.54 -19.41
CA LYS A 278 29.98 0.04 -18.40
C LYS A 278 30.18 0.72 -17.02
N VAL A 279 31.43 0.96 -16.59
CA VAL A 279 31.67 1.69 -15.34
C VAL A 279 31.16 3.13 -15.44
N ARG A 280 31.36 3.81 -16.58
CA ARG A 280 30.85 5.18 -16.78
C ARG A 280 29.33 5.19 -16.75
N VAL A 281 28.68 4.26 -17.44
CA VAL A 281 27.21 4.11 -17.44
C VAL A 281 26.69 3.87 -16.02
N ALA A 282 27.28 2.91 -15.27
CA ALA A 282 26.86 2.62 -13.90
C ALA A 282 27.00 3.85 -12.99
N LYS A 283 28.08 4.61 -13.10
CA LYS A 283 28.27 5.86 -12.35
C LYS A 283 27.19 6.90 -12.74
N SER A 284 26.95 7.08 -14.04
CA SER A 284 25.92 8.01 -14.51
C SER A 284 24.53 7.62 -14.00
N ASN A 285 24.19 6.34 -14.08
CA ASN A 285 22.92 5.82 -13.54
C ASN A 285 22.80 6.08 -12.02
N ARG A 286 23.89 5.87 -11.28
CA ARG A 286 23.93 6.20 -9.85
C ARG A 286 23.61 7.68 -9.59
N GLU A 287 24.21 8.60 -10.33
CA GLU A 287 23.93 10.04 -10.17
C GLU A 287 22.47 10.37 -10.51
N VAL A 288 21.90 9.73 -11.54
CA VAL A 288 20.46 9.86 -11.86
C VAL A 288 19.60 9.38 -10.69
N VAL A 289 19.91 8.20 -10.12
CA VAL A 289 19.18 7.66 -8.96
C VAL A 289 19.29 8.61 -7.76
N LEU A 290 20.48 9.12 -7.45
CA LEU A 290 20.69 10.06 -6.33
C LEU A 290 19.97 11.39 -6.54
N SER A 291 19.90 11.87 -7.78
CA SER A 291 19.16 13.10 -8.10
C SER A 291 17.64 12.91 -7.97
N ARG A 292 17.12 11.76 -8.40
CA ARG A 292 15.70 11.40 -8.19
C ARG A 292 15.38 11.28 -6.70
N ILE A 293 16.23 10.61 -5.94
CA ILE A 293 16.07 10.48 -4.49
C ILE A 293 16.00 11.86 -3.81
N ARG A 294 16.88 12.79 -4.18
CA ARG A 294 16.85 14.15 -3.61
C ARG A 294 15.53 14.87 -3.93
N GLN A 295 15.05 14.74 -5.17
CA GLN A 295 13.76 15.34 -5.55
C GLN A 295 12.61 14.70 -4.75
N GLU A 296 12.53 13.38 -4.71
CA GLU A 296 11.51 12.65 -3.98
C GLU A 296 11.53 12.96 -2.47
N GLN A 297 12.71 13.20 -1.88
CA GLN A 297 12.82 13.64 -0.49
C GLN A 297 12.24 15.05 -0.28
N MET A 298 12.48 15.97 -1.22
CA MET A 298 11.90 17.32 -1.15
C MET A 298 10.38 17.26 -1.27
N ASP A 299 9.87 16.48 -2.22
CA ASP A 299 8.44 16.29 -2.43
C ASP A 299 7.78 15.66 -1.18
N PHE A 300 8.40 14.62 -0.62
CA PHE A 300 7.93 13.97 0.60
C PHE A 300 7.89 14.93 1.82
N ASN A 301 8.91 15.76 1.98
CA ASN A 301 8.93 16.76 3.05
C ASN A 301 7.82 17.81 2.86
N GLN A 302 7.58 18.21 1.61
CA GLN A 302 6.48 19.14 1.27
C GLN A 302 5.11 18.50 1.55
N ASP A 303 4.92 17.23 1.17
CA ASP A 303 3.67 16.51 1.42
C ASP A 303 3.37 16.39 2.93
N ILE A 304 4.39 16.08 3.74
CA ILE A 304 4.25 16.05 5.21
C ILE A 304 3.91 17.44 5.76
N PHE A 305 4.58 18.50 5.26
CA PHE A 305 4.28 19.86 5.70
C PHE A 305 2.82 20.23 5.43
N LEU A 306 2.34 19.98 4.22
CA LEU A 306 0.96 20.23 3.83
C LEU A 306 -0.03 19.39 4.63
N LEU A 307 0.29 18.13 4.86
CA LEU A 307 -0.56 17.22 5.63
C LEU A 307 -0.70 17.67 7.09
N VAL A 308 0.40 18.06 7.74
CA VAL A 308 0.37 18.61 9.12
C VAL A 308 -0.39 19.92 9.18
N ALA A 309 -0.19 20.81 8.21
CA ALA A 309 -0.93 22.08 8.13
C ALA A 309 -2.44 21.81 7.94
N ASN A 310 -2.81 20.90 7.06
CA ASN A 310 -4.20 20.52 6.83
C ASN A 310 -4.83 19.91 8.08
N PHE A 311 -4.13 19.02 8.80
CA PHE A 311 -4.64 18.45 10.05
C PHE A 311 -4.89 19.54 11.11
N ASN A 312 -3.93 20.44 11.34
CA ASN A 312 -4.07 21.49 12.34
C ASN A 312 -5.19 22.48 11.97
N ASN A 313 -5.34 22.81 10.67
CA ASN A 313 -6.47 23.61 10.20
C ASN A 313 -7.80 22.88 10.39
N GLN A 314 -7.81 21.57 10.15
CA GLN A 314 -9.01 20.75 10.27
C GLN A 314 -9.54 20.70 11.71
N ALA A 315 -8.64 20.63 12.70
CA ALA A 315 -9.02 20.69 14.11
C ALA A 315 -9.76 21.99 14.44
N GLN A 316 -9.33 23.14 13.90
CA GLN A 316 -10.02 24.41 14.06
C GLN A 316 -11.36 24.44 13.32
N GLN A 317 -11.41 23.95 12.07
CA GLN A 317 -12.65 23.89 11.27
C GLN A 317 -13.70 23.02 11.96
N LEU A 318 -13.30 21.92 12.57
CA LEU A 318 -14.20 21.05 13.34
C LEU A 318 -14.82 21.79 14.52
N GLY A 319 -14.03 22.54 15.29
CA GLY A 319 -14.55 23.35 16.40
C GLY A 319 -15.58 24.39 15.94
N ILE A 320 -15.27 25.12 14.86
CA ILE A 320 -16.17 26.09 14.25
C ILE A 320 -17.47 25.42 13.75
N ALA A 321 -17.35 24.28 13.08
CA ALA A 321 -18.51 23.56 12.55
C ALA A 321 -19.41 23.01 13.68
N GLN A 322 -18.83 22.55 14.78
CA GLN A 322 -19.56 22.09 15.96
C GLN A 322 -20.35 23.24 16.62
N GLU A 323 -19.74 24.42 16.76
CA GLU A 323 -20.41 25.60 17.29
C GLU A 323 -21.53 26.08 16.35
N ALA A 324 -21.25 26.13 15.05
CA ALA A 324 -22.22 26.49 14.03
C ALA A 324 -23.44 25.56 14.02
N ASP A 325 -23.26 24.24 14.15
CA ASP A 325 -24.32 23.24 14.27
C ASP A 325 -25.22 23.55 15.47
N GLY A 326 -24.63 23.82 16.64
CA GLY A 326 -25.37 24.20 17.86
C GLY A 326 -26.15 25.51 17.73
N ILE A 327 -25.59 26.52 17.06
CA ILE A 327 -26.25 27.80 16.81
C ILE A 327 -27.40 27.64 15.82
N ALA A 328 -27.18 26.93 14.73
CA ALA A 328 -28.18 26.69 13.68
C ALA A 328 -29.38 25.89 14.21
N GLU A 329 -29.14 24.89 15.05
CA GLU A 329 -30.22 24.14 15.73
C GLU A 329 -31.07 25.05 16.65
N LYS A 330 -30.44 25.92 17.43
CA LYS A 330 -31.15 26.91 18.28
C LYS A 330 -31.97 27.89 17.42
N ARG A 331 -31.33 28.45 16.35
CA ARG A 331 -31.99 29.38 15.43
C ARG A 331 -33.23 28.73 14.84
N TYR A 332 -33.12 27.49 14.35
CA TYR A 332 -34.29 26.79 13.77
C TYR A 332 -35.40 26.58 14.78
N LYS A 333 -35.12 26.15 16.02
CA LYS A 333 -36.14 26.01 17.09
C LYS A 333 -36.88 27.32 17.35
N THR A 334 -36.13 28.41 17.54
CA THR A 334 -36.71 29.75 17.72
C THR A 334 -37.54 30.19 16.51
N SER A 335 -37.06 29.92 15.28
CA SER A 335 -37.82 30.23 14.05
C SER A 335 -39.13 29.47 13.97
N VAL A 336 -39.19 28.20 14.38
CA VAL A 336 -40.45 27.44 14.45
C VAL A 336 -41.43 28.08 15.43
N GLU A 337 -40.99 28.43 16.63
CA GLU A 337 -41.82 29.09 17.66
C GLU A 337 -42.35 30.43 17.17
N THR A 338 -41.48 31.26 16.58
CA THR A 338 -41.82 32.60 16.06
C THR A 338 -42.78 32.54 14.86
N PHE A 339 -42.62 31.52 14.00
CA PHE A 339 -43.55 31.27 12.90
C PHE A 339 -44.93 30.87 13.40
N MET A 340 -45.01 30.07 14.46
CA MET A 340 -46.33 29.66 15.04
C MET A 340 -47.12 30.84 15.53
N ILE A 341 -46.47 31.89 16.07
CA ILE A 341 -47.15 33.13 16.49
C ILE A 341 -47.30 34.18 15.38
N GLY A 342 -46.79 33.87 14.15
CA GLY A 342 -47.01 34.71 12.96
C GLY A 342 -46.06 35.89 12.82
N GLN A 343 -44.89 35.88 13.51
CA GLN A 343 -43.94 36.98 13.51
C GLN A 343 -42.83 36.85 12.41
N ILE A 344 -42.65 35.70 11.79
CA ILE A 344 -41.75 35.51 10.68
C ILE A 344 -42.44 34.85 9.49
N SER A 345 -41.85 35.00 8.31
CA SER A 345 -42.35 34.43 7.06
C SER A 345 -42.02 32.94 6.90
N THR A 346 -42.73 32.27 5.99
CA THR A 346 -42.40 30.90 5.54
C THR A 346 -40.99 30.82 4.95
N LEU A 347 -40.54 31.90 4.29
CA LEU A 347 -39.19 31.96 3.70
C LEU A 347 -38.12 31.95 4.77
N ASP A 348 -38.26 32.75 5.83
CA ASP A 348 -37.31 32.81 6.96
C ASP A 348 -37.25 31.46 7.69
N LEU A 349 -38.36 30.79 7.85
CA LEU A 349 -38.40 29.46 8.46
C LEU A 349 -37.67 28.41 7.60
N ASN A 350 -37.89 28.44 6.30
CA ASN A 350 -37.22 27.53 5.36
C ASN A 350 -35.69 27.78 5.33
N ASP A 351 -35.26 29.06 5.37
CA ASP A 351 -33.85 29.41 5.45
C ASP A 351 -33.21 28.89 6.74
N ALA A 352 -33.90 29.04 7.89
CA ALA A 352 -33.44 28.52 9.15
C ALA A 352 -33.31 26.98 9.16
N GLN A 353 -34.27 26.27 8.53
CA GLN A 353 -34.23 24.82 8.37
C GLN A 353 -33.07 24.38 7.52
N LYS A 354 -32.90 24.99 6.33
CA LYS A 354 -31.79 24.71 5.43
C LYS A 354 -30.45 24.95 6.10
N SER A 355 -30.26 26.07 6.78
CA SER A 355 -29.05 26.41 7.51
C SER A 355 -28.72 25.38 8.60
N LYS A 356 -29.72 24.87 9.33
CA LYS A 356 -29.55 23.80 10.33
C LYS A 356 -29.07 22.50 9.68
N ASP A 357 -29.70 22.08 8.58
CA ASP A 357 -29.37 20.84 7.91
C ASP A 357 -27.96 20.88 7.30
N GLU A 358 -27.58 22.00 6.67
CA GLU A 358 -26.25 22.25 6.14
C GLU A 358 -25.18 22.29 7.24
N ALA A 359 -25.44 22.95 8.36
CA ALA A 359 -24.52 23.03 9.48
C ALA A 359 -24.27 21.64 10.10
N ARG A 360 -25.32 20.83 10.24
CA ARG A 360 -25.22 19.45 10.74
C ARG A 360 -24.39 18.56 9.81
N GLN A 361 -24.66 18.60 8.51
CA GLN A 361 -23.89 17.86 7.52
C GLN A 361 -22.43 18.28 7.50
N LYS A 362 -22.18 19.61 7.59
CA LYS A 362 -20.82 20.14 7.65
C LYS A 362 -20.07 19.65 8.88
N HIS A 363 -20.67 19.70 10.07
CA HIS A 363 -20.06 19.20 11.30
C HIS A 363 -19.62 17.73 11.17
N ILE A 364 -20.47 16.86 10.66
CA ILE A 364 -20.13 15.43 10.43
C ILE A 364 -19.02 15.29 9.41
N SER A 365 -19.04 16.08 8.34
CA SER A 365 -17.99 16.06 7.31
C SER A 365 -16.64 16.53 7.84
N GLU A 366 -16.62 17.60 8.66
CA GLU A 366 -15.38 18.10 9.27
C GLU A 366 -14.81 17.09 10.29
N LEU A 367 -15.67 16.37 11.02
CA LEU A 367 -15.25 15.29 11.89
C LEU A 367 -14.63 14.11 11.10
N TYR A 368 -15.23 13.76 9.94
CA TYR A 368 -14.63 12.79 9.03
C TYR A 368 -13.24 13.19 8.58
N TYR A 369 -13.08 14.45 8.08
CA TYR A 369 -11.77 14.92 7.61
C TYR A 369 -10.73 15.00 8.71
N TYR A 370 -11.13 15.32 9.95
CA TYR A 370 -10.23 15.27 11.10
C TYR A 370 -9.63 13.87 11.27
N TRP A 371 -10.47 12.83 11.34
CA TRP A 371 -10.01 11.46 11.47
C TRP A 371 -9.26 10.98 10.24
N TYR A 372 -9.67 11.39 9.04
CA TYR A 372 -8.99 11.07 7.80
C TYR A 372 -7.54 11.56 7.80
N TYR A 373 -7.29 12.84 8.12
CA TYR A 373 -5.94 13.39 8.21
C TYR A 373 -5.14 12.79 9.35
N PHE A 374 -5.77 12.51 10.50
CA PHE A 374 -5.13 11.82 11.61
C PHE A 374 -4.57 10.46 11.21
N TYR A 375 -5.39 9.62 10.60
CA TYR A 375 -4.97 8.29 10.14
C TYR A 375 -4.00 8.35 8.95
N GLN A 376 -4.08 9.39 8.12
CA GLN A 376 -3.09 9.63 7.07
C GLN A 376 -1.71 9.94 7.64
N ILE A 377 -1.61 10.79 8.68
CA ILE A 377 -0.37 11.04 9.40
C ILE A 377 0.15 9.76 10.05
N ARG A 378 -0.73 9.00 10.70
CA ARG A 378 -0.41 7.72 11.33
C ARG A 378 0.14 6.70 10.32
N SER A 379 -0.47 6.57 9.15
CA SER A 379 0.00 5.73 8.05
C SER A 379 1.37 6.14 7.50
N LEU A 380 1.65 7.45 7.43
CA LEU A 380 2.93 7.97 6.96
C LEU A 380 4.04 7.88 8.00
N THR A 381 3.74 7.98 9.28
CA THR A 381 4.73 7.95 10.35
C THR A 381 4.92 6.57 10.95
N LEU A 382 3.97 5.65 10.73
CA LEU A 382 3.84 4.36 11.44
C LEU A 382 3.87 4.54 12.97
N TRP A 383 3.29 5.66 13.44
CA TRP A 383 3.24 6.06 14.83
C TRP A 383 1.82 6.46 15.22
N ASP A 384 1.34 5.95 16.35
CA ASP A 384 0.08 6.35 16.95
C ASP A 384 0.31 7.52 17.90
N PHE A 385 -0.11 8.73 17.48
CA PHE A 385 0.08 9.95 18.25
C PHE A 385 -0.86 10.06 19.46
N GLU A 386 -1.98 9.34 19.45
CA GLU A 386 -2.91 9.29 20.58
C GLU A 386 -2.35 8.42 21.72
N ARG A 387 -1.85 7.23 21.37
CA ARG A 387 -1.27 6.28 22.30
C ARG A 387 0.22 6.50 22.55
N ASN A 388 0.84 7.37 21.76
CA ASN A 388 2.29 7.66 21.77
C ASN A 388 3.15 6.39 21.66
N CYS A 389 2.78 5.49 20.79
CA CYS A 389 3.48 4.22 20.54
C CYS A 389 3.65 3.95 19.05
N GLU A 390 4.54 3.01 18.76
CA GLU A 390 4.77 2.51 17.41
C GLU A 390 3.61 1.64 16.94
N LEU A 391 3.36 1.66 15.63
CA LEU A 391 2.48 0.69 15.00
C LEU A 391 3.27 -0.60 14.75
N GLU A 392 2.89 -1.66 15.43
CA GLU A 392 3.49 -2.98 15.27
C GLU A 392 2.47 -3.93 14.65
N ALA A 393 2.95 -4.86 13.84
CA ALA A 393 2.19 -6.01 13.37
C ALA A 393 2.91 -7.27 13.84
N ASP A 394 2.15 -8.28 14.25
CA ASP A 394 2.72 -9.59 14.55
C ASP A 394 3.07 -10.32 13.26
N PHE A 395 4.34 -10.18 12.85
CA PHE A 395 4.85 -10.81 11.64
C PHE A 395 5.15 -12.30 11.84
N GLU A 396 5.32 -12.75 13.08
CA GLU A 396 5.65 -14.16 13.35
C GLU A 396 4.43 -15.07 13.10
N ASP A 397 3.24 -14.61 13.41
CA ASP A 397 2.00 -15.34 13.13
C ASP A 397 1.69 -15.37 11.62
N ILE A 398 2.02 -14.27 10.89
CA ILE A 398 1.78 -14.18 9.43
C ILE A 398 2.72 -15.10 8.62
N VAL A 399 3.94 -15.36 9.12
CA VAL A 399 4.93 -16.18 8.41
C VAL A 399 4.80 -17.67 8.72
N ARG A 400 4.04 -18.03 9.76
CA ARG A 400 3.81 -19.45 10.16
C ARG A 400 2.76 -20.17 9.33
N ASP A 401 1.91 -19.46 8.60
CA ASP A 401 0.94 -20.00 7.65
C ASP A 401 1.55 -20.05 6.21
#